data_d0dbbf0d8a20d46232fd26dab3008e4a
#
_entry.id   d0dbbf0d8a20d46232fd26dab3008e4a
#
_cell.length_a   1.000
_cell.length_b   1.000
_cell.length_c   1.000
_cell.angle_alpha   90.00
_cell.angle_beta   90.00
_cell.angle_gamma   90.00
#
_symmetry.space_group_name_H-M   'P 1'
#
loop_
_entity.id
_entity.type
_entity.pdbx_description
1 polymer ?
#
loop_
_entity_poly.entity_id
_entity_poly.type
_entity_poly.pdbx_seq_one_letter_code
_entity_poly.pdbx_strand_id
1 'polypeptide(L)'
;MLRIFPFKTNGVITEIEQLEKNYSISLPERYKEFLLKYNGGDTIDTTFKVEKVRSDIHSFYGFSLANHYSNFNYLVEKGFLEDFIDNHYLPIAKDSFGNSILIGVGASTYNKIGFYDHEKQTYIPFTIDFIEFLKKIKSPVVHIPSIEERMKEMEEIGSPVVVDDELKVLWQEEIDEFAGREQVIVKL
;
A
#
# COMPACT_ATOMS: atom_id res chain seq x y z
N MET A 1 4.21 10.64 9.96
CA MET A 1 5.21 10.01 9.04
C MET A 1 4.71 8.63 8.68
N LEU A 2 4.85 8.26 7.41
CA LEU A 2 4.47 6.94 6.91
C LEU A 2 5.32 5.85 7.58
N ARG A 3 4.67 4.81 8.07
CA ARG A 3 5.24 3.55 8.53
C ARG A 3 4.63 2.42 7.72
N ILE A 4 5.46 1.46 7.33
CA ILE A 4 5.05 0.29 6.54
C ILE A 4 5.72 -0.97 7.08
N PHE A 5 5.15 -2.11 6.77
CA PHE A 5 5.78 -3.42 6.77
C PHE A 5 6.26 -3.70 5.34
N PRO A 6 7.54 -3.43 5.02
CA PRO A 6 8.02 -3.50 3.64
C PRO A 6 8.03 -4.92 3.11
N PHE A 7 7.90 -5.06 1.79
CA PHE A 7 8.13 -6.33 1.12
C PHE A 7 9.62 -6.57 0.83
N LYS A 8 9.99 -7.79 0.44
CA LYS A 8 11.38 -8.11 0.05
C LYS A 8 11.75 -7.42 -1.25
N THR A 9 12.98 -6.93 -1.36
CA THR A 9 13.43 -6.06 -2.47
C THR A 9 14.27 -6.77 -3.53
N ASN A 10 14.46 -8.09 -3.42
CA ASN A 10 15.26 -8.85 -4.39
C ASN A 10 14.64 -8.77 -5.80
N GLY A 11 15.41 -8.33 -6.78
CA GLY A 11 14.98 -8.31 -8.19
C GLY A 11 14.15 -7.09 -8.62
N VAL A 12 13.74 -6.22 -7.69
CA VAL A 12 12.85 -5.07 -7.95
C VAL A 12 13.35 -4.15 -9.06
N ILE A 13 14.66 -3.93 -9.18
CA ILE A 13 15.22 -3.07 -10.24
C ILE A 13 14.86 -3.60 -11.64
N THR A 14 15.00 -4.89 -11.87
CA THR A 14 14.66 -5.52 -13.16
C THR A 14 13.17 -5.43 -13.46
N GLU A 15 12.33 -5.57 -12.43
CA GLU A 15 10.88 -5.49 -12.58
C GLU A 15 10.42 -4.05 -12.85
N ILE A 16 11.05 -3.03 -12.25
CA ILE A 16 10.84 -1.62 -12.60
C ILE A 16 11.17 -1.38 -14.07
N GLU A 17 12.36 -1.83 -14.54
CA GLU A 17 12.78 -1.67 -15.93
C GLU A 17 11.82 -2.36 -16.91
N GLN A 18 11.32 -3.55 -16.57
CA GLN A 18 10.32 -4.27 -17.36
C GLN A 18 8.99 -3.53 -17.41
N LEU A 19 8.50 -3.03 -16.28
CA LEU A 19 7.27 -2.23 -16.22
C LEU A 19 7.39 -0.98 -17.10
N GLU A 20 8.45 -0.20 -16.93
CA GLU A 20 8.70 1.01 -17.73
C GLU A 20 8.76 0.71 -19.24
N LYS A 21 9.43 -0.38 -19.61
CA LYS A 21 9.54 -0.81 -21.00
C LYS A 21 8.21 -1.30 -21.59
N ASN A 22 7.49 -2.15 -20.86
CA ASN A 22 6.24 -2.77 -21.33
C ASN A 22 5.15 -1.73 -21.59
N TYR A 23 5.08 -0.72 -20.73
CA TYR A 23 4.05 0.33 -20.80
C TYR A 23 4.57 1.64 -21.41
N SER A 24 5.84 1.70 -21.85
CA SER A 24 6.47 2.91 -22.40
C SER A 24 6.31 4.13 -21.49
N ILE A 25 6.45 3.95 -20.18
CA ILE A 25 6.37 4.98 -19.15
C ILE A 25 7.72 5.20 -18.48
N SER A 26 7.85 6.31 -17.74
CA SER A 26 8.96 6.55 -16.83
C SER A 26 8.43 6.84 -15.44
N LEU A 27 8.89 6.08 -14.46
CA LEU A 27 8.50 6.30 -13.06
C LEU A 27 9.27 7.51 -12.49
N PRO A 28 8.61 8.33 -11.66
CA PRO A 28 9.30 9.40 -10.94
C PRO A 28 10.41 8.88 -10.03
N GLU A 29 11.57 9.54 -10.04
CA GLU A 29 12.80 9.07 -9.36
C GLU A 29 12.58 8.76 -7.87
N ARG A 30 11.85 9.63 -7.15
CA ARG A 30 11.58 9.40 -5.72
C ARG A 30 10.67 8.20 -5.47
N TYR A 31 9.77 7.89 -6.40
CA TYR A 31 8.97 6.68 -6.32
C TYR A 31 9.79 5.42 -6.66
N LYS A 32 10.70 5.49 -7.63
CA LYS A 32 11.67 4.40 -7.89
C LYS A 32 12.54 4.14 -6.65
N GLU A 33 13.04 5.20 -6.00
CA GLU A 33 13.81 5.07 -4.76
C GLU A 33 13.00 4.34 -3.67
N PHE A 34 11.71 4.67 -3.53
CA PHE A 34 10.81 3.99 -2.61
C PHE A 34 10.66 2.49 -2.94
N LEU A 35 10.43 2.14 -4.20
CA LEU A 35 10.32 0.75 -4.62
C LEU A 35 11.62 -0.03 -4.41
N LEU A 36 12.76 0.55 -4.79
CA LEU A 36 14.08 -0.11 -4.62
C LEU A 36 14.41 -0.35 -3.15
N LYS A 37 13.95 0.52 -2.26
CA LYS A 37 14.26 0.44 -0.84
C LYS A 37 13.27 -0.40 -0.03
N TYR A 38 12.01 -0.41 -0.42
CA TYR A 38 10.92 -1.00 0.36
C TYR A 38 10.06 -2.00 -0.42
N ASN A 39 10.07 -1.96 -1.74
CA ASN A 39 9.19 -2.74 -2.63
C ASN A 39 7.70 -2.62 -2.26
N GLY A 40 7.23 -1.40 -1.90
CA GLY A 40 5.90 -1.25 -1.36
C GLY A 40 5.80 -1.69 0.12
N GLY A 41 4.64 -2.17 0.53
CA GLY A 41 4.45 -2.67 1.90
C GLY A 41 3.04 -2.48 2.41
N ASP A 42 2.67 -3.29 3.40
CA ASP A 42 1.40 -3.19 4.08
C ASP A 42 1.43 -2.10 5.16
N THR A 43 0.27 -1.56 5.45
CA THR A 43 0.09 -0.56 6.50
C THR A 43 -1.07 -0.95 7.42
N ILE A 44 -1.03 -0.50 8.66
CA ILE A 44 -2.12 -0.69 9.63
C ILE A 44 -2.52 0.69 10.15
N ASP A 45 -3.84 0.96 10.24
CA ASP A 45 -4.42 2.20 10.75
C ASP A 45 -3.80 3.47 10.15
N THR A 46 -3.34 3.36 8.90
CA THR A 46 -2.67 4.44 8.19
C THR A 46 -3.68 5.25 7.41
N THR A 47 -3.66 6.57 7.59
CA THR A 47 -4.61 7.47 6.93
C THR A 47 -3.89 8.64 6.27
N PHE A 48 -4.53 9.25 5.28
CA PHE A 48 -4.09 10.52 4.70
C PHE A 48 -5.24 11.50 4.53
N LYS A 49 -4.87 12.77 4.40
CA LYS A 49 -5.77 13.84 3.98
C LYS A 49 -5.03 14.76 3.03
N VAL A 50 -5.54 14.86 1.81
CA VAL A 50 -5.07 15.78 0.77
C VAL A 50 -6.27 16.52 0.20
N GLU A 51 -6.24 17.85 0.27
CA GLU A 51 -7.34 18.71 -0.17
C GLU A 51 -8.69 18.29 0.46
N LYS A 52 -9.64 17.82 -0.34
CA LYS A 52 -10.97 17.36 0.10
C LYS A 52 -11.06 15.84 0.30
N VAL A 53 -10.02 15.10 -0.14
CA VAL A 53 -9.98 13.64 -0.03
C VAL A 53 -9.38 13.24 1.31
N ARG A 54 -10.06 12.34 1.99
CA ARG A 54 -9.57 11.64 3.18
C ARG A 54 -9.86 10.16 3.00
N SER A 55 -8.85 9.32 3.16
CA SER A 55 -8.99 7.86 3.16
C SER A 55 -7.91 7.22 4.03
N ASP A 56 -7.98 5.91 4.16
CA ASP A 56 -6.89 5.09 4.68
C ASP A 56 -5.93 4.68 3.55
N ILE A 57 -4.86 4.01 3.93
CA ILE A 57 -3.99 3.28 3.02
C ILE A 57 -3.89 1.87 3.58
N HIS A 58 -4.32 0.89 2.81
CA HIS A 58 -4.23 -0.53 3.18
C HIS A 58 -2.85 -1.09 2.84
N SER A 59 -2.35 -0.80 1.64
CA SER A 59 -1.02 -1.22 1.20
C SER A 59 -0.50 -0.36 0.04
N PHE A 60 0.82 -0.26 -0.06
CA PHE A 60 1.51 0.20 -1.26
C PHE A 60 1.84 -0.98 -2.16
N TYR A 61 1.61 -0.84 -3.46
CA TYR A 61 1.95 -1.87 -4.43
C TYR A 61 3.46 -2.09 -4.53
N GLY A 62 3.83 -3.38 -4.68
CA GLY A 62 5.19 -3.82 -4.93
C GLY A 62 5.24 -4.83 -6.07
N PHE A 63 6.40 -5.45 -6.25
CA PHE A 63 6.65 -6.47 -7.27
C PHE A 63 6.69 -7.87 -6.64
N SER A 64 7.01 -8.88 -7.42
CA SER A 64 6.95 -10.33 -7.20
C SER A 64 6.96 -10.86 -5.77
N LEU A 65 7.69 -10.23 -4.86
CA LEU A 65 7.79 -10.63 -3.46
C LEU A 65 6.80 -9.87 -2.53
N ALA A 66 5.90 -9.10 -3.12
CA ALA A 66 4.79 -8.45 -2.43
C ALA A 66 3.64 -9.44 -2.22
N ASN A 67 2.74 -9.12 -1.29
CA ASN A 67 1.49 -9.85 -1.12
C ASN A 67 0.71 -9.91 -2.44
N HIS A 68 0.01 -11.02 -2.69
CA HIS A 68 -0.68 -11.25 -3.97
C HIS A 68 -1.55 -10.05 -4.41
N TYR A 69 -2.41 -9.55 -3.54
CA TYR A 69 -3.31 -8.43 -3.85
C TYR A 69 -2.66 -7.04 -3.78
N SER A 70 -1.39 -6.96 -3.39
CA SER A 70 -0.59 -5.72 -3.35
C SER A 70 0.58 -5.79 -4.34
N ASN A 71 0.40 -6.55 -5.43
CA ASN A 71 1.43 -6.85 -6.42
C ASN A 71 1.04 -6.26 -7.78
N PHE A 72 1.98 -5.61 -8.47
CA PHE A 72 1.76 -5.11 -9.82
C PHE A 72 1.39 -6.23 -10.82
N ASN A 73 1.95 -7.43 -10.65
CA ASN A 73 1.61 -8.57 -11.52
C ASN A 73 0.13 -8.92 -11.43
N TYR A 74 -0.49 -8.82 -10.23
CA TYR A 74 -1.92 -9.01 -10.07
C TYR A 74 -2.74 -7.98 -10.87
N LEU A 75 -2.32 -6.71 -10.86
CA LEU A 75 -2.99 -5.67 -11.63
C LEU A 75 -2.88 -5.93 -13.15
N VAL A 76 -1.72 -6.40 -13.60
CA VAL A 76 -1.48 -6.79 -15.00
C VAL A 76 -2.37 -7.98 -15.39
N GLU A 77 -2.36 -9.07 -14.62
CA GLU A 77 -3.17 -10.27 -14.87
C GLU A 77 -4.66 -9.99 -14.93
N LYS A 78 -5.14 -9.01 -14.19
CA LYS A 78 -6.55 -8.58 -14.16
C LYS A 78 -6.90 -7.54 -15.22
N GLY A 79 -5.92 -7.03 -15.98
CA GLY A 79 -6.12 -5.96 -16.96
C GLY A 79 -6.47 -4.60 -16.32
N PHE A 80 -6.17 -4.41 -15.03
CA PHE A 80 -6.49 -3.15 -14.36
C PHE A 80 -5.44 -2.07 -14.60
N LEU A 81 -4.20 -2.48 -14.91
CA LEU A 81 -3.10 -1.54 -15.03
C LEU A 81 -3.19 -0.71 -16.29
N GLU A 82 -3.64 -1.29 -17.40
CA GLU A 82 -3.79 -0.65 -18.70
C GLU A 82 -4.69 0.59 -18.59
N ASP A 83 -5.85 0.48 -17.97
CA ASP A 83 -6.81 1.59 -17.83
C ASP A 83 -6.21 2.78 -17.09
N PHE A 84 -5.38 2.52 -16.05
CA PHE A 84 -4.69 3.58 -15.33
C PHE A 84 -3.61 4.24 -16.18
N ILE A 85 -2.81 3.45 -16.91
CA ILE A 85 -1.74 3.94 -17.79
C ILE A 85 -2.30 4.78 -18.92
N ASP A 86 -3.39 4.36 -19.55
CA ASP A 86 -4.08 5.11 -20.60
C ASP A 86 -4.58 6.48 -20.12
N ASN A 87 -4.89 6.59 -18.82
CA ASN A 87 -5.21 7.84 -18.15
C ASN A 87 -3.98 8.58 -17.59
N HIS A 88 -2.75 8.16 -17.95
CA HIS A 88 -1.49 8.76 -17.55
C HIS A 88 -1.14 8.64 -16.06
N TYR A 89 -1.64 7.60 -15.39
CA TYR A 89 -1.38 7.30 -14.00
C TYR A 89 -0.90 5.86 -13.80
N LEU A 90 -0.16 5.64 -12.71
CA LEU A 90 0.16 4.34 -12.16
C LEU A 90 -0.45 4.24 -10.76
N PRO A 91 -1.21 3.20 -10.41
CA PRO A 91 -1.65 2.98 -9.04
C PRO A 91 -0.44 2.60 -8.17
N ILE A 92 -0.24 3.32 -7.06
CA ILE A 92 0.90 3.12 -6.15
C ILE A 92 0.47 2.57 -4.79
N ALA A 93 -0.80 2.73 -4.43
CA ALA A 93 -1.37 2.20 -3.21
C ALA A 93 -2.88 2.01 -3.37
N LYS A 94 -3.47 1.23 -2.48
CA LYS A 94 -4.93 1.04 -2.39
C LYS A 94 -5.41 1.33 -0.97
N ASP A 95 -6.67 1.76 -0.86
CA ASP A 95 -7.37 1.86 0.42
C ASP A 95 -8.24 0.62 0.70
N SER A 96 -8.87 0.59 1.87
CA SER A 96 -9.76 -0.52 2.27
C SER A 96 -11.11 -0.52 1.56
N PHE A 97 -11.41 0.54 0.79
CA PHE A 97 -12.67 0.71 0.05
C PHE A 97 -12.53 0.36 -1.44
N GLY A 98 -11.36 -0.09 -1.89
CA GLY A 98 -11.08 -0.43 -3.29
C GLY A 98 -10.65 0.77 -4.15
N ASN A 99 -10.47 1.94 -3.57
CA ASN A 99 -9.93 3.10 -4.29
C ASN A 99 -8.42 2.98 -4.46
N SER A 100 -7.87 3.71 -5.42
CA SER A 100 -6.44 3.72 -5.70
C SER A 100 -5.81 5.10 -5.48
N ILE A 101 -4.67 5.12 -4.80
CA ILE A 101 -3.77 6.27 -4.80
C ILE A 101 -2.85 6.12 -6.01
N LEU A 102 -2.72 7.19 -6.78
CA LEU A 102 -2.10 7.20 -8.08
C LEU A 102 -0.87 8.09 -8.10
N ILE A 103 0.12 7.77 -8.96
CA ILE A 103 1.19 8.67 -9.34
C ILE A 103 1.15 8.92 -10.85
N GLY A 104 1.30 10.16 -11.27
CA GLY A 104 1.31 10.54 -12.68
C GLY A 104 2.59 10.07 -13.39
N VAL A 105 2.40 9.41 -14.54
CA VAL A 105 3.47 8.92 -15.43
C VAL A 105 3.41 9.54 -16.83
N GLY A 106 2.39 10.32 -17.13
CA GLY A 106 2.28 11.08 -18.39
C GLY A 106 2.86 12.50 -18.27
N ALA A 107 3.17 13.14 -19.38
CA ALA A 107 3.84 14.46 -19.40
C ALA A 107 3.12 15.53 -18.57
N SER A 108 1.78 15.57 -18.58
CA SER A 108 0.98 16.56 -17.84
C SER A 108 0.76 16.21 -16.38
N THR A 109 0.86 14.93 -16.04
CA THR A 109 0.60 14.39 -14.69
C THR A 109 1.89 14.04 -13.95
N TYR A 110 3.02 14.02 -14.61
CA TYR A 110 4.29 13.46 -14.10
C TYR A 110 4.59 13.87 -12.66
N ASN A 111 4.85 12.85 -11.83
CA ASN A 111 5.15 12.99 -10.40
C ASN A 111 4.02 13.64 -9.56
N LYS A 112 2.83 13.87 -10.12
CA LYS A 112 1.67 14.34 -9.35
C LYS A 112 0.89 13.18 -8.78
N ILE A 113 0.42 13.34 -7.55
CA ILE A 113 -0.45 12.34 -6.92
C ILE A 113 -1.88 12.53 -7.39
N GLY A 114 -2.61 11.44 -7.50
CA GLY A 114 -4.04 11.42 -7.77
C GLY A 114 -4.75 10.39 -6.89
N PHE A 115 -6.05 10.42 -6.94
CA PHE A 115 -6.92 9.46 -6.28
C PHE A 115 -7.97 8.98 -7.28
N TYR A 116 -8.19 7.68 -7.35
CA TYR A 116 -9.24 7.08 -8.14
C TYR A 116 -10.34 6.56 -7.23
N ASP A 117 -11.52 7.17 -7.31
CA ASP A 117 -12.73 6.73 -6.63
C ASP A 117 -13.38 5.65 -7.50
N HIS A 118 -13.29 4.38 -7.06
CA HIS A 118 -13.74 3.25 -7.88
C HIS A 118 -15.26 3.17 -7.99
N GLU A 119 -16.02 3.63 -7.00
CA GLU A 119 -17.47 3.64 -7.04
C GLU A 119 -18.00 4.66 -8.07
N LYS A 120 -17.37 5.85 -8.10
CA LYS A 120 -17.71 6.92 -9.03
C LYS A 120 -16.99 6.84 -10.36
N GLN A 121 -15.99 5.96 -10.47
CA GLN A 121 -15.09 5.84 -11.63
C GLN A 121 -14.48 7.20 -12.02
N THR A 122 -13.98 7.94 -11.01
CA THR A 122 -13.52 9.32 -11.17
C THR A 122 -12.08 9.48 -10.72
N TYR A 123 -11.27 10.10 -11.58
CA TYR A 123 -9.90 10.52 -11.28
C TYR A 123 -9.91 11.89 -10.62
N ILE A 124 -9.29 12.03 -9.46
CA ILE A 124 -9.18 13.27 -8.70
C ILE A 124 -7.68 13.61 -8.62
N PRO A 125 -7.18 14.53 -9.49
CA PRO A 125 -5.77 14.94 -9.44
C PRO A 125 -5.51 15.83 -8.23
N PHE A 126 -4.33 15.67 -7.61
CA PHE A 126 -3.83 16.56 -6.57
C PHE A 126 -2.70 17.44 -7.13
N THR A 127 -2.43 18.55 -6.43
CA THR A 127 -1.38 19.48 -6.82
C THR A 127 0.00 19.11 -6.24
N ILE A 128 0.08 18.09 -5.39
CA ILE A 128 1.28 17.67 -4.65
C ILE A 128 2.01 16.52 -5.36
N ASP A 129 3.32 16.43 -5.09
CA ASP A 129 4.16 15.33 -5.52
C ASP A 129 4.21 14.17 -4.51
N PHE A 130 4.97 13.11 -4.85
CA PHE A 130 5.09 11.92 -4.01
C PHE A 130 5.67 12.23 -2.61
N ILE A 131 6.72 13.06 -2.53
CA ILE A 131 7.35 13.40 -1.24
C ILE A 131 6.42 14.25 -0.37
N GLU A 132 5.69 15.17 -0.97
CA GLU A 132 4.69 15.96 -0.25
C GLU A 132 3.54 15.10 0.23
N PHE A 133 3.11 14.11 -0.58
CA PHE A 133 2.11 13.13 -0.20
C PHE A 133 2.53 12.31 1.03
N LEU A 134 3.75 11.78 1.05
CA LEU A 134 4.28 11.02 2.20
C LEU A 134 4.21 11.82 3.52
N LYS A 135 4.38 13.16 3.45
CA LYS A 135 4.25 14.05 4.62
C LYS A 135 2.82 14.22 5.11
N LYS A 136 1.82 13.95 4.25
CA LYS A 136 0.38 14.03 4.61
C LYS A 136 -0.15 12.76 5.25
N ILE A 137 0.63 11.68 5.24
CA ILE A 137 0.26 10.39 5.79
C ILE A 137 0.52 10.35 7.29
N LYS A 138 -0.40 9.72 8.01
CA LYS A 138 -0.33 9.46 9.44
C LYS A 138 -0.41 7.95 9.66
N SER A 139 0.65 7.37 10.20
CA SER A 139 0.70 5.95 10.58
C SER A 139 1.07 5.86 12.07
N PRO A 140 0.34 5.07 12.87
CA PRO A 140 0.71 4.75 14.23
C PRO A 140 1.95 3.83 14.27
N VAL A 141 2.53 3.69 15.44
CA VAL A 141 3.37 2.53 15.75
C VAL A 141 2.44 1.39 16.07
N VAL A 142 2.64 0.25 15.43
CA VAL A 142 1.78 -0.92 15.57
C VAL A 142 2.58 -2.03 16.22
N HIS A 143 1.96 -2.68 17.20
CA HIS A 143 2.34 -3.95 17.76
C HIS A 143 1.34 -5.00 17.26
N ILE A 144 1.82 -6.11 16.74
CA ILE A 144 0.98 -7.27 16.38
C ILE A 144 0.94 -8.18 17.61
N PRO A 145 -0.17 -8.20 18.36
CA PRO A 145 -0.21 -8.97 19.59
C PRO A 145 -0.25 -10.48 19.31
N SER A 146 0.45 -11.24 20.14
CA SER A 146 0.38 -12.71 20.13
C SER A 146 -1.02 -13.21 20.52
N ILE A 147 -1.30 -14.51 20.30
CA ILE A 147 -2.56 -15.11 20.73
C ILE A 147 -2.74 -14.97 22.24
N GLU A 148 -1.68 -15.18 23.02
CA GLU A 148 -1.71 -15.06 24.47
C GLU A 148 -2.03 -13.64 24.94
N GLU A 149 -1.43 -12.63 24.29
CA GLU A 149 -1.70 -11.22 24.59
C GLU A 149 -3.16 -10.85 24.28
N ARG A 150 -3.69 -11.32 23.14
CA ARG A 150 -5.11 -11.12 22.77
C ARG A 150 -6.08 -11.78 23.75
N MET A 151 -5.79 -13.01 24.16
CA MET A 151 -6.59 -13.71 25.15
C MET A 151 -6.61 -12.98 26.49
N LYS A 152 -5.45 -12.52 26.94
CA LYS A 152 -5.31 -11.76 28.18
C LYS A 152 -6.07 -10.43 28.11
N GLU A 153 -5.96 -9.70 27.02
CA GLU A 153 -6.69 -8.45 26.80
C GLU A 153 -8.20 -8.67 26.85
N MET A 154 -8.70 -9.72 26.19
CA MET A 154 -10.13 -10.07 26.22
C MET A 154 -10.63 -10.42 27.63
N GLU A 155 -9.82 -11.13 28.41
CA GLU A 155 -10.13 -11.44 29.81
C GLU A 155 -10.19 -10.16 30.67
N GLU A 156 -9.19 -9.28 30.51
CA GLU A 156 -9.10 -8.00 31.25
C GLU A 156 -10.29 -7.06 30.98
N ILE A 157 -10.78 -7.00 29.73
CA ILE A 157 -11.96 -6.18 29.39
C ILE A 157 -13.28 -6.89 29.64
N GLY A 158 -13.28 -8.15 30.13
CA GLY A 158 -14.49 -8.94 30.34
C GLY A 158 -15.27 -9.20 29.07
N SER A 159 -14.57 -9.48 27.94
CA SER A 159 -15.20 -9.72 26.65
C SER A 159 -16.15 -10.93 26.70
N PRO A 160 -17.39 -10.83 26.17
CA PRO A 160 -18.30 -11.96 26.08
C PRO A 160 -17.94 -12.94 24.94
N VAL A 161 -16.93 -12.64 24.14
CA VAL A 161 -16.53 -13.45 22.98
C VAL A 161 -15.86 -14.73 23.47
N VAL A 162 -16.33 -15.89 22.99
CA VAL A 162 -15.71 -17.18 23.26
C VAL A 162 -14.53 -17.34 22.28
N VAL A 163 -13.35 -17.52 22.83
CA VAL A 163 -12.14 -17.78 22.03
C VAL A 163 -12.10 -19.27 21.72
N ASP A 164 -12.64 -19.63 20.56
CA ASP A 164 -12.56 -20.99 20.02
C ASP A 164 -11.34 -21.22 19.13
N ASP A 165 -11.20 -22.41 18.58
CA ASP A 165 -10.05 -22.74 17.72
C ASP A 165 -10.13 -22.03 16.36
N GLU A 166 -11.32 -21.71 15.85
CA GLU A 166 -11.50 -20.97 14.59
C GLU A 166 -10.98 -19.54 14.75
N LEU A 167 -11.31 -18.86 15.84
CA LEU A 167 -10.81 -17.52 16.13
C LEU A 167 -9.29 -17.49 16.32
N LYS A 168 -8.72 -18.51 16.97
CA LYS A 168 -7.25 -18.63 17.11
C LYS A 168 -6.57 -18.83 15.76
N VAL A 169 -7.16 -19.61 14.86
CA VAL A 169 -6.62 -19.77 13.49
C VAL A 169 -6.61 -18.44 12.75
N LEU A 170 -7.69 -17.65 12.78
CA LEU A 170 -7.74 -16.32 12.19
C LEU A 170 -6.69 -15.38 12.77
N TRP A 171 -6.48 -15.40 14.08
CA TRP A 171 -5.43 -14.61 14.72
C TRP A 171 -4.03 -15.06 14.31
N GLN A 172 -3.83 -16.37 14.14
CA GLN A 172 -2.54 -16.88 13.68
C GLN A 172 -2.25 -16.50 12.24
N GLU A 173 -3.25 -16.55 11.34
CA GLU A 173 -3.13 -16.09 9.96
C GLU A 173 -2.72 -14.61 9.90
N GLU A 174 -3.34 -13.75 10.71
CA GLU A 174 -2.96 -12.33 10.81
C GLU A 174 -1.52 -12.15 11.33
N ILE A 175 -1.13 -12.90 12.36
CA ILE A 175 0.24 -12.85 12.90
C ILE A 175 1.25 -13.31 11.83
N ASP A 176 0.93 -14.39 11.11
CA ASP A 176 1.78 -14.97 10.07
C ASP A 176 1.95 -14.04 8.87
N GLU A 177 0.94 -13.22 8.55
CA GLU A 177 1.03 -12.21 7.50
C GLU A 177 2.16 -11.20 7.75
N PHE A 178 2.41 -10.87 9.02
CA PHE A 178 3.47 -9.94 9.43
C PHE A 178 4.73 -10.64 9.96
N ALA A 179 4.75 -11.97 10.03
CA ALA A 179 5.85 -12.73 10.60
C ALA A 179 7.18 -12.43 9.89
N GLY A 180 8.20 -12.07 10.67
CA GLY A 180 9.53 -11.74 10.17
C GLY A 180 9.63 -10.39 9.44
N ARG A 181 8.59 -9.55 9.49
CA ARG A 181 8.56 -8.19 8.94
C ARG A 181 8.46 -7.18 10.07
N GLU A 182 9.35 -6.20 10.07
CA GLU A 182 9.34 -5.11 11.05
C GLU A 182 8.73 -3.85 10.43
N GLN A 183 7.93 -3.15 11.23
CA GLN A 183 7.40 -1.85 10.82
C GLN A 183 8.54 -0.82 10.78
N VAL A 184 8.73 -0.20 9.62
CA VAL A 184 9.77 0.81 9.42
C VAL A 184 9.18 2.18 9.07
N ILE A 185 9.89 3.25 9.44
CA ILE A 185 9.58 4.61 8.98
C ILE A 185 10.15 4.78 7.57
N VAL A 186 9.30 5.20 6.62
CA VAL A 186 9.75 5.54 5.27
C VAL A 186 10.59 6.81 5.29
N LYS A 187 11.81 6.73 4.72
CA LYS A 187 12.76 7.83 4.57
C LYS A 187 13.32 7.81 3.16
N LEU A 188 13.08 8.88 2.39
CA LEU A 188 13.57 9.12 1.03
C LEU A 188 14.31 10.45 0.96
#